data_e86f072216b5f7800acace29bfe5bfe3
#
_entry.id   e86f072216b5f7800acace29bfe5bfe3
#
_cell.length_a   1.000
_cell.length_b   1.000
_cell.length_c   1.000
_cell.angle_alpha   90.00
_cell.angle_beta   90.00
_cell.angle_gamma   90.00
#
_symmetry.space_group_name_H-M   'P 1'
#
loop_
_entity.id
_entity.type
_entity.pdbx_description
1 polymer ?
#
loop_
_entity_poly.entity_id
_entity_poly.type
_entity_poly.pdbx_seq_one_letter_code
_entity_poly.pdbx_strand_id
1 'polypeptide(L)'
;LPRLESSCERLKIFWKEDFYQNLEKMLFEDQLDVFLCSCSTPKKEFVYYPFFQDEVVFFTGANHPMGKYAQKRPGFNFPWIDLSLFKEDRFLMAHEWQSIYKNSKQVLDTVGFWPCNIFTVQRLNTMAGLAAGGFGVGFTQSTYLAEFPHLSELNIYSILEKPLYTTFCAVYKKGKTLPLSAEILIHLMEQYAAEFMPMELS
;
A
#
# COMPACT_ATOMS: atom_id res chain seq x y z
N LEU A 1 16.75 8.80 1.70
CA LEU A 1 18.04 8.70 0.98
C LEU A 1 19.11 9.64 1.56
N PRO A 2 18.87 10.97 1.82
CA PRO A 2 19.93 11.85 2.37
C PRO A 2 20.56 11.33 3.66
N ARG A 3 19.78 10.75 4.59
CA ARG A 3 20.34 10.13 5.80
C ARG A 3 21.26 8.93 5.49
N LEU A 4 20.94 8.15 4.46
CA LEU A 4 21.76 7.02 4.03
C LEU A 4 23.10 7.50 3.45
N GLU A 5 23.08 8.52 2.59
CA GLU A 5 24.30 9.12 2.04
C GLU A 5 25.21 9.70 3.11
N SER A 6 24.63 10.36 4.13
CA SER A 6 25.41 10.91 5.25
C SER A 6 26.00 9.83 6.18
N SER A 7 25.45 8.62 6.15
CA SER A 7 25.91 7.49 6.97
C SER A 7 26.97 6.63 6.31
N CYS A 8 27.20 6.77 5.00
CA CYS A 8 28.12 5.94 4.22
C CYS A 8 28.97 6.80 3.30
N GLU A 9 30.28 6.96 3.64
CA GLU A 9 31.23 7.64 2.75
C GLU A 9 31.35 6.88 1.41
N ARG A 10 31.31 7.63 0.29
CA ARG A 10 31.46 7.12 -1.08
C ARG A 10 30.38 6.14 -1.53
N LEU A 11 29.19 6.18 -0.92
CA LEU A 11 28.05 5.37 -1.34
C LEU A 11 27.60 5.76 -2.75
N LYS A 12 27.43 4.76 -3.62
CA LYS A 12 26.76 4.91 -4.91
C LYS A 12 25.41 4.23 -4.81
N ILE A 13 24.33 5.02 -4.88
CA ILE A 13 22.95 4.52 -4.82
C ILE A 13 22.46 4.37 -6.25
N PHE A 14 22.01 3.17 -6.60
CA PHE A 14 21.18 2.92 -7.77
C PHE A 14 19.75 2.80 -7.31
N TRP A 15 18.89 3.75 -7.72
CA TRP A 15 17.48 3.77 -7.37
C TRP A 15 16.64 3.37 -8.57
N LYS A 16 15.71 2.41 -8.35
CA LYS A 16 14.78 1.93 -9.37
C LYS A 16 13.38 1.84 -8.81
N GLU A 17 12.42 2.40 -9.53
CA GLU A 17 10.98 2.21 -9.30
C GLU A 17 10.42 1.34 -10.41
N ASP A 18 9.81 0.22 -10.04
CA ASP A 18 9.23 -0.70 -11.01
C ASP A 18 8.13 -1.55 -10.33
N PHE A 19 7.40 -2.35 -11.11
CA PHE A 19 6.45 -3.29 -10.57
C PHE A 19 7.16 -4.40 -9.77
N TYR A 20 6.45 -4.92 -8.76
CA TYR A 20 6.96 -5.98 -7.89
C TYR A 20 7.67 -7.12 -8.65
N GLN A 21 7.04 -7.63 -9.72
CA GLN A 21 7.59 -8.74 -10.50
C GLN A 21 8.94 -8.42 -11.14
N ASN A 22 9.12 -7.19 -11.61
CA ASN A 22 10.39 -6.75 -12.21
C ASN A 22 11.46 -6.57 -11.14
N LEU A 23 11.12 -5.94 -10.00
CA LEU A 23 12.05 -5.79 -8.87
C LEU A 23 12.47 -7.14 -8.30
N GLU A 24 11.52 -8.07 -8.17
CA GLU A 24 11.78 -9.45 -7.74
C GLU A 24 12.74 -10.17 -8.69
N LYS A 25 12.53 -10.06 -10.01
CA LYS A 25 13.44 -10.60 -11.02
C LYS A 25 14.83 -10.00 -10.90
N MET A 26 14.92 -8.67 -10.80
CA MET A 26 16.21 -7.97 -10.63
C MET A 26 16.93 -8.40 -9.36
N LEU A 27 16.20 -8.61 -8.25
CA LEU A 27 16.78 -9.12 -7.01
C LEU A 27 17.28 -10.56 -7.17
N PHE A 28 16.52 -11.42 -7.86
CA PHE A 28 16.89 -12.80 -8.13
C PHE A 28 18.16 -12.88 -9.01
N GLU A 29 18.29 -11.99 -10.00
CA GLU A 29 19.42 -11.87 -10.92
C GLU A 29 20.62 -11.07 -10.34
N ASP A 30 20.59 -10.75 -9.04
CA ASP A 30 21.63 -9.97 -8.33
C ASP A 30 21.87 -8.56 -8.89
N GLN A 31 20.87 -7.96 -9.55
CA GLN A 31 20.89 -6.58 -10.05
C GLN A 31 20.42 -5.56 -9.00
N LEU A 32 19.80 -6.04 -7.91
CA LEU A 32 19.44 -5.26 -6.74
C LEU A 32 19.95 -5.97 -5.48
N ASP A 33 20.25 -5.19 -4.45
CA ASP A 33 20.59 -5.72 -3.12
C ASP A 33 19.34 -5.88 -2.26
N VAL A 34 18.42 -4.92 -2.36
CA VAL A 34 17.18 -4.86 -1.57
C VAL A 34 16.13 -4.07 -2.33
N PHE A 35 14.85 -4.40 -2.16
CA PHE A 35 13.75 -3.51 -2.55
C PHE A 35 12.69 -3.43 -1.44
N LEU A 36 11.90 -2.35 -1.48
CA LEU A 36 10.83 -2.09 -0.52
C LEU A 36 9.49 -2.35 -1.18
N CYS A 37 8.57 -3.01 -0.49
CA CYS A 37 7.23 -3.28 -1.00
C CYS A 37 6.21 -3.57 0.10
N SER A 38 4.93 -3.43 -0.22
CA SER A 38 3.84 -4.03 0.56
C SER A 38 3.64 -5.47 0.10
N CYS A 39 3.86 -6.43 1.01
CA CYS A 39 3.80 -7.86 0.73
C CYS A 39 2.63 -8.53 1.44
N SER A 40 1.87 -9.34 0.71
CA SER A 40 0.84 -10.22 1.26
C SER A 40 1.18 -11.71 1.15
N THR A 41 2.13 -12.08 0.28
CA THR A 41 2.44 -13.48 -0.01
C THR A 41 3.95 -13.67 -0.16
N PRO A 42 4.67 -13.97 0.95
CA PRO A 42 6.12 -14.18 0.91
C PRO A 42 6.51 -15.42 0.09
N LYS A 43 7.63 -15.32 -0.65
CA LYS A 43 8.26 -16.43 -1.38
C LYS A 43 9.46 -16.97 -0.60
N LYS A 44 9.74 -18.27 -0.75
CA LYS A 44 10.78 -18.98 0.04
C LYS A 44 12.21 -18.57 -0.30
N GLU A 45 12.43 -18.02 -1.49
CA GLU A 45 13.72 -17.60 -2.02
C GLU A 45 14.23 -16.29 -1.44
N PHE A 46 13.34 -15.54 -0.79
CA PHE A 46 13.63 -14.21 -0.26
C PHE A 46 13.41 -14.14 1.25
N VAL A 47 14.07 -13.17 1.87
CA VAL A 47 13.81 -12.73 3.23
C VAL A 47 12.96 -11.47 3.15
N TYR A 48 11.91 -11.41 3.97
CA TYR A 48 11.03 -10.27 4.10
C TYR A 48 11.21 -9.68 5.50
N TYR A 49 11.81 -8.52 5.58
CA TYR A 49 12.05 -7.81 6.82
C TYR A 49 10.92 -6.81 7.06
N PRO A 50 10.01 -7.04 8.01
CA PRO A 50 8.82 -6.23 8.20
C PRO A 50 9.14 -4.91 8.89
N PHE A 51 8.49 -3.82 8.47
CA PHE A 51 8.57 -2.51 9.12
C PHE A 51 7.26 -2.15 9.82
N PHE A 52 6.12 -2.26 9.14
CA PHE A 52 4.81 -1.94 9.70
C PHE A 52 3.68 -2.64 8.94
N GLN A 53 2.52 -2.66 9.60
CA GLN A 53 1.26 -3.10 8.99
C GLN A 53 0.55 -1.89 8.37
N ASP A 54 0.07 -2.05 7.13
CA ASP A 54 -0.60 -1.00 6.37
C ASP A 54 -2.01 -1.47 6.00
N GLU A 55 -3.01 -0.73 6.44
CA GLU A 55 -4.41 -1.09 6.22
C GLU A 55 -4.80 -0.89 4.76
N VAL A 56 -5.49 -1.87 4.19
CA VAL A 56 -6.17 -1.73 2.90
C VAL A 56 -7.47 -0.99 3.14
N VAL A 57 -7.53 0.24 2.68
CA VAL A 57 -8.66 1.14 2.86
C VAL A 57 -9.45 1.32 1.56
N PHE A 58 -10.71 1.72 1.72
CA PHE A 58 -11.57 2.17 0.64
C PHE A 58 -11.66 3.69 0.67
N PHE A 59 -11.71 4.34 -0.48
CA PHE A 59 -11.82 5.79 -0.54
C PHE A 59 -12.80 6.26 -1.62
N THR A 60 -13.39 7.42 -1.36
CA THR A 60 -14.31 8.13 -2.26
C THR A 60 -13.97 9.61 -2.29
N GLY A 61 -14.57 10.37 -3.20
CA GLY A 61 -14.58 11.84 -3.09
C GLY A 61 -15.31 12.28 -1.81
N ALA A 62 -14.89 13.41 -1.23
CA ALA A 62 -15.41 13.93 0.04
C ALA A 62 -16.94 14.17 0.02
N ASN A 63 -17.49 14.48 -1.15
CA ASN A 63 -18.92 14.77 -1.33
C ASN A 63 -19.75 13.55 -1.73
N HIS A 64 -19.19 12.33 -1.63
CA HIS A 64 -19.90 11.11 -2.01
C HIS A 64 -21.13 10.89 -1.12
N PRO A 65 -22.35 10.66 -1.69
CA PRO A 65 -23.58 10.62 -0.91
C PRO A 65 -23.63 9.50 0.14
N MET A 66 -22.90 8.39 -0.08
CA MET A 66 -22.85 7.27 0.86
C MET A 66 -21.98 7.56 2.09
N GLY A 67 -21.15 8.59 2.08
CA GLY A 67 -20.30 8.97 3.22
C GLY A 67 -21.08 9.22 4.53
N LYS A 68 -22.34 9.62 4.44
CA LYS A 68 -23.22 9.82 5.60
C LYS A 68 -23.50 8.53 6.40
N TYR A 69 -23.27 7.37 5.83
CA TYR A 69 -23.45 6.07 6.49
C TYR A 69 -22.19 5.53 7.17
N ALA A 70 -21.07 6.28 7.07
CA ALA A 70 -19.84 5.90 7.75
C ALA A 70 -20.00 5.97 9.28
N GLN A 71 -19.43 5.01 9.98
CA GLN A 71 -19.56 4.85 11.42
C GLN A 71 -18.18 4.76 12.08
N LYS A 72 -17.97 5.46 13.17
CA LYS A 72 -16.79 5.23 14.02
C LYS A 72 -16.99 3.92 14.77
N ARG A 73 -16.03 3.01 14.66
CA ARG A 73 -16.04 1.73 15.37
C ARG A 73 -14.75 1.59 16.20
N PRO A 74 -14.82 1.08 17.45
CA PRO A 74 -13.61 0.77 18.21
C PRO A 74 -12.71 -0.22 17.46
N GLY A 75 -11.39 -0.01 17.52
CA GLY A 75 -10.42 -0.88 16.84
C GLY A 75 -10.27 -0.67 15.34
N PHE A 76 -10.87 0.41 14.78
CA PHE A 76 -10.68 0.80 13.37
C PHE A 76 -9.96 2.14 13.30
N ASN A 77 -8.97 2.23 12.39
CA ASN A 77 -8.20 3.46 12.19
C ASN A 77 -9.01 4.56 11.47
N PHE A 78 -9.94 4.15 10.62
CA PHE A 78 -10.80 5.04 9.83
C PHE A 78 -12.27 4.75 10.14
N PRO A 79 -13.20 5.70 9.84
CA PRO A 79 -14.62 5.40 9.89
C PRO A 79 -14.94 4.16 9.05
N TRP A 80 -15.67 3.22 9.62
CA TRP A 80 -16.08 2.01 8.90
C TRP A 80 -17.28 2.29 8.00
N ILE A 81 -17.30 1.67 6.81
CA ILE A 81 -18.44 1.75 5.91
C ILE A 81 -18.76 0.38 5.30
N ASP A 82 -20.05 0.12 5.09
CA ASP A 82 -20.49 -1.07 4.37
C ASP A 82 -20.25 -0.89 2.86
N LEU A 83 -19.33 -1.69 2.33
CA LEU A 83 -18.95 -1.62 0.92
C LEU A 83 -20.09 -1.98 -0.03
N SER A 84 -21.12 -2.71 0.45
CA SER A 84 -22.29 -3.06 -0.35
C SER A 84 -23.12 -1.85 -0.82
N LEU A 85 -22.97 -0.71 -0.15
CA LEU A 85 -23.61 0.55 -0.53
C LEU A 85 -23.12 1.11 -1.87
N PHE A 86 -21.96 0.64 -2.34
CA PHE A 86 -21.28 1.15 -3.53
C PHE A 86 -21.38 0.23 -4.75
N LYS A 87 -22.26 -0.78 -4.72
CA LYS A 87 -22.37 -1.78 -5.81
C LYS A 87 -22.60 -1.18 -7.18
N GLU A 88 -23.33 -0.05 -7.24
CA GLU A 88 -23.68 0.63 -8.50
C GLU A 88 -22.63 1.70 -8.89
N ASP A 89 -21.65 1.96 -8.02
CA ASP A 89 -20.63 2.95 -8.30
C ASP A 89 -19.59 2.45 -9.31
N ARG A 90 -18.88 3.40 -9.92
CA ARG A 90 -17.71 3.09 -10.73
C ARG A 90 -16.52 2.82 -9.83
N PHE A 91 -15.94 1.63 -9.95
CA PHE A 91 -14.74 1.26 -9.24
C PHE A 91 -13.49 1.58 -10.06
N LEU A 92 -12.60 2.35 -9.45
CA LEU A 92 -11.27 2.64 -9.97
C LEU A 92 -10.35 1.51 -9.50
N MET A 93 -9.98 0.63 -10.41
CA MET A 93 -9.20 -0.57 -10.08
C MET A 93 -7.80 -0.46 -10.66
N ALA A 94 -6.82 -0.95 -9.93
CA ALA A 94 -5.48 -1.14 -10.46
C ALA A 94 -5.45 -2.26 -11.53
N HIS A 95 -4.35 -2.38 -12.24
CA HIS A 95 -4.16 -3.51 -13.15
C HIS A 95 -3.90 -4.81 -12.38
N GLU A 96 -4.27 -5.96 -12.98
CA GLU A 96 -4.19 -7.29 -12.35
C GLU A 96 -2.80 -7.69 -11.85
N TRP A 97 -1.73 -7.17 -12.46
CA TRP A 97 -0.36 -7.43 -12.03
C TRP A 97 0.12 -6.59 -10.85
N GLN A 98 -0.68 -5.61 -10.41
CA GLN A 98 -0.34 -4.78 -9.26
C GLN A 98 -0.81 -5.42 -7.96
N SER A 99 -0.03 -5.27 -6.88
CA SER A 99 -0.36 -5.85 -5.57
C SER A 99 -1.70 -5.35 -5.03
N ILE A 100 -2.00 -4.06 -5.24
CA ILE A 100 -3.27 -3.47 -4.78
C ILE A 100 -4.49 -4.10 -5.47
N TYR A 101 -4.40 -4.54 -6.72
CA TYR A 101 -5.48 -5.28 -7.37
C TYR A 101 -5.82 -6.57 -6.62
N LYS A 102 -4.80 -7.34 -6.20
CA LYS A 102 -5.00 -8.57 -5.44
C LYS A 102 -5.70 -8.31 -4.12
N ASN A 103 -5.30 -7.24 -3.43
CA ASN A 103 -5.91 -6.83 -2.17
C ASN A 103 -7.39 -6.39 -2.38
N SER A 104 -7.64 -5.58 -3.41
CA SER A 104 -8.99 -5.15 -3.78
C SER A 104 -9.88 -6.35 -4.13
N LYS A 105 -9.33 -7.31 -4.89
CA LYS A 105 -10.04 -8.55 -5.23
C LYS A 105 -10.38 -9.35 -3.96
N GLN A 106 -9.44 -9.52 -3.05
CA GLN A 106 -9.68 -10.22 -1.78
C GLN A 106 -10.80 -9.57 -0.96
N VAL A 107 -10.83 -8.23 -0.91
CA VAL A 107 -11.90 -7.48 -0.26
C VAL A 107 -13.24 -7.75 -0.94
N LEU A 108 -13.32 -7.60 -2.27
CA LEU A 108 -14.54 -7.80 -3.06
C LEU A 108 -15.05 -9.25 -2.96
N ASP A 109 -14.16 -10.23 -3.01
CA ASP A 109 -14.51 -11.65 -2.80
C ASP A 109 -15.10 -11.87 -1.39
N THR A 110 -14.56 -11.20 -0.36
CA THR A 110 -15.04 -11.31 1.03
C THR A 110 -16.42 -10.70 1.21
N VAL A 111 -16.70 -9.56 0.57
CA VAL A 111 -18.03 -8.92 0.64
C VAL A 111 -19.06 -9.53 -0.32
N GLY A 112 -18.63 -10.42 -1.21
CA GLY A 112 -19.50 -11.23 -2.05
C GLY A 112 -20.12 -10.50 -3.24
N PHE A 113 -19.48 -9.44 -3.76
CA PHE A 113 -19.87 -8.86 -5.04
C PHE A 113 -18.67 -8.43 -5.87
N TRP A 114 -18.89 -8.31 -7.19
CA TRP A 114 -17.93 -7.76 -8.14
C TRP A 114 -18.55 -6.56 -8.85
N PRO A 115 -17.86 -5.41 -8.94
CA PRO A 115 -18.40 -4.21 -9.57
C PRO A 115 -18.74 -4.43 -11.04
N CYS A 116 -19.92 -3.94 -11.47
CA CYS A 116 -20.32 -3.97 -12.88
C CYS A 116 -19.64 -2.88 -13.70
N ASN A 117 -19.24 -1.77 -13.05
CA ASN A 117 -18.60 -0.62 -13.69
C ASN A 117 -17.17 -0.47 -13.17
N ILE A 118 -16.18 -0.88 -13.97
CA ILE A 118 -14.77 -0.83 -13.63
C ILE A 118 -14.05 0.09 -14.62
N PHE A 119 -13.25 1.01 -14.06
CA PHE A 119 -12.31 1.83 -14.79
C PHE A 119 -10.88 1.54 -14.30
N THR A 120 -10.03 1.02 -15.17
CA THR A 120 -8.68 0.62 -14.80
C THR A 120 -7.73 1.81 -14.82
N VAL A 121 -6.96 1.97 -13.74
CA VAL A 121 -6.01 3.07 -13.53
C VAL A 121 -4.66 2.49 -13.12
N GLN A 122 -3.60 2.97 -13.77
CA GLN A 122 -2.25 2.48 -13.48
C GLN A 122 -1.60 3.13 -12.27
N ARG A 123 -1.85 4.44 -12.07
CA ARG A 123 -1.20 5.23 -11.03
C ARG A 123 -2.18 5.60 -9.92
N LEU A 124 -1.75 5.40 -8.69
CA LEU A 124 -2.59 5.68 -7.52
C LEU A 124 -2.95 7.17 -7.41
N ASN A 125 -2.01 8.09 -7.67
CA ASN A 125 -2.32 9.53 -7.65
C ASN A 125 -3.40 9.91 -8.66
N THR A 126 -3.41 9.26 -9.85
CA THR A 126 -4.48 9.45 -10.82
C THR A 126 -5.81 8.88 -10.29
N MET A 127 -5.77 7.72 -9.66
CA MET A 127 -6.94 7.09 -9.05
C MET A 127 -7.54 7.97 -7.95
N ALA A 128 -6.70 8.48 -7.04
CA ALA A 128 -7.11 9.39 -5.98
C ALA A 128 -7.68 10.71 -6.53
N GLY A 129 -7.02 11.31 -7.54
CA GLY A 129 -7.52 12.53 -8.18
C GLY A 129 -8.86 12.35 -8.90
N LEU A 130 -9.08 11.21 -9.57
CA LEU A 130 -10.37 10.88 -10.17
C LEU A 130 -11.46 10.69 -9.11
N ALA A 131 -11.14 10.06 -7.98
CA ALA A 131 -12.08 9.91 -6.88
C ALA A 131 -12.41 11.24 -6.21
N ALA A 132 -11.42 12.11 -5.97
CA ALA A 132 -11.62 13.45 -5.45
C ALA A 132 -12.57 14.27 -6.36
N GLY A 133 -12.44 14.12 -7.68
CA GLY A 133 -13.36 14.69 -8.67
C GLY A 133 -14.72 14.00 -8.78
N GLY A 134 -15.01 12.99 -7.96
CA GLY A 134 -16.30 12.26 -7.98
C GLY A 134 -16.49 11.30 -9.15
N PHE A 135 -15.41 10.92 -9.85
CA PHE A 135 -15.51 10.04 -11.01
C PHE A 135 -15.71 8.57 -10.64
N GLY A 136 -15.32 8.18 -9.42
CA GLY A 136 -15.48 6.80 -8.93
C GLY A 136 -14.93 6.62 -7.53
N VAL A 137 -14.85 5.37 -7.10
CA VAL A 137 -14.39 4.93 -5.77
C VAL A 137 -13.27 3.92 -5.91
N GLY A 138 -12.42 3.73 -4.91
CA GLY A 138 -11.27 2.84 -5.08
C GLY A 138 -10.68 2.31 -3.78
N PHE A 139 -9.64 1.48 -3.93
CA PHE A 139 -8.90 0.87 -2.82
C PHE A 139 -7.43 1.25 -2.89
N THR A 140 -6.81 1.36 -1.73
CA THR A 140 -5.36 1.49 -1.61
C THR A 140 -4.89 1.09 -0.21
N GLN A 141 -3.59 1.11 0.05
CA GLN A 141 -3.05 1.11 1.40
C GLN A 141 -3.12 2.53 1.97
N SER A 142 -3.38 2.63 3.28
CA SER A 142 -3.62 3.91 3.96
C SER A 142 -2.43 4.88 3.85
N THR A 143 -1.21 4.36 3.90
CA THR A 143 0.02 5.16 3.82
C THR A 143 0.20 5.88 2.48
N TYR A 144 -0.30 5.31 1.37
CA TYR A 144 -0.23 5.97 0.07
C TYR A 144 -1.10 7.23 -0.01
N LEU A 145 -2.20 7.28 0.74
CA LEU A 145 -3.06 8.46 0.77
C LEU A 145 -2.51 9.57 1.66
N ALA A 146 -1.69 9.24 2.66
CA ALA A 146 -1.09 10.24 3.56
C ALA A 146 -0.26 11.29 2.80
N GLU A 147 0.35 10.91 1.69
CA GLU A 147 1.15 11.79 0.82
C GLU A 147 0.33 12.44 -0.32
N PHE A 148 -0.98 12.19 -0.38
CA PHE A 148 -1.81 12.76 -1.46
C PHE A 148 -2.08 14.25 -1.21
N PRO A 149 -1.71 15.14 -2.15
CA PRO A 149 -1.78 16.61 -1.94
C PRO A 149 -3.19 17.13 -1.62
N HIS A 150 -4.22 16.43 -2.07
CA HIS A 150 -5.62 16.80 -1.90
C HIS A 150 -6.37 15.81 -0.99
N LEU A 151 -5.73 15.36 0.08
CA LEU A 151 -6.30 14.39 1.00
C LEU A 151 -7.66 14.84 1.58
N SER A 152 -7.84 16.13 1.82
CA SER A 152 -9.11 16.72 2.29
C SER A 152 -10.28 16.58 1.31
N GLU A 153 -10.00 16.28 0.04
CA GLU A 153 -11.01 16.04 -0.98
C GLU A 153 -11.46 14.58 -1.06
N LEU A 154 -10.90 13.72 -0.19
CA LEU A 154 -11.22 12.31 -0.08
C LEU A 154 -11.84 11.97 1.27
N ASN A 155 -12.76 11.02 1.27
CA ASN A 155 -13.15 10.26 2.45
C ASN A 155 -12.46 8.90 2.41
N ILE A 156 -11.86 8.50 3.53
CA ILE A 156 -11.16 7.23 3.69
C ILE A 156 -11.91 6.38 4.69
N TYR A 157 -12.07 5.10 4.41
CA TYR A 157 -12.86 4.19 5.20
C TYR A 157 -12.12 2.88 5.46
N SER A 158 -12.22 2.40 6.69
CA SER A 158 -12.01 0.99 7.00
C SER A 158 -13.20 0.19 6.47
N ILE A 159 -12.92 -1.00 6.00
CA ILE A 159 -13.89 -1.92 5.40
C ILE A 159 -13.73 -3.32 5.98
N LEU A 160 -14.71 -4.19 5.75
CA LEU A 160 -14.81 -5.52 6.35
C LEU A 160 -15.06 -5.47 7.87
N GLU A 161 -15.41 -6.60 8.47
CA GLU A 161 -15.56 -6.73 9.92
C GLU A 161 -14.24 -6.75 10.67
N LYS A 162 -13.16 -7.14 9.97
CA LYS A 162 -11.78 -7.03 10.42
C LYS A 162 -10.98 -6.39 9.29
N PRO A 163 -10.25 -5.30 9.57
CA PRO A 163 -9.42 -4.66 8.55
C PRO A 163 -8.45 -5.63 7.89
N LEU A 164 -8.27 -5.48 6.59
CA LEU A 164 -7.24 -6.21 5.85
C LEU A 164 -5.94 -5.42 5.90
N TYR A 165 -4.88 -6.05 6.41
CA TYR A 165 -3.56 -5.45 6.45
C TYR A 165 -2.60 -6.10 5.47
N THR A 166 -1.70 -5.31 4.94
CA THR A 166 -0.50 -5.75 4.24
C THR A 166 0.72 -5.37 5.06
N THR A 167 1.83 -6.09 4.90
CA THR A 167 3.08 -5.76 5.60
C THR A 167 4.00 -4.98 4.66
N PHE A 168 4.36 -3.76 5.02
CA PHE A 168 5.43 -3.05 4.33
C PHE A 168 6.78 -3.59 4.82
N CYS A 169 7.63 -3.98 3.89
CA CYS A 169 8.87 -4.70 4.22
C CYS A 169 10.01 -4.37 3.25
N ALA A 170 11.24 -4.61 3.71
CA ALA A 170 12.39 -4.79 2.85
C ALA A 170 12.49 -6.25 2.42
N VAL A 171 12.82 -6.46 1.14
CA VAL A 171 12.99 -7.78 0.55
C VAL A 171 14.39 -7.93 0.02
N TYR A 172 15.06 -9.02 0.38
CA TYR A 172 16.40 -9.35 -0.11
C TYR A 172 16.57 -10.87 -0.31
N LYS A 173 17.57 -11.25 -1.08
CA LYS A 173 17.80 -12.65 -1.46
C LYS A 173 18.27 -13.47 -0.27
N LYS A 174 17.63 -14.59 -0.03
CA LYS A 174 17.98 -15.50 1.05
C LYS A 174 19.37 -16.12 0.82
N GLY A 175 20.19 -16.17 1.87
CA GLY A 175 21.53 -16.72 1.81
C GLY A 175 22.60 -15.78 1.22
N LYS A 176 22.21 -14.57 0.77
CA LYS A 176 23.16 -13.53 0.36
C LYS A 176 23.48 -12.62 1.55
N THR A 177 24.74 -12.34 1.77
CA THR A 177 25.18 -11.30 2.72
C THR A 177 24.80 -9.94 2.16
N LEU A 178 24.07 -9.15 2.92
CA LEU A 178 23.73 -7.78 2.53
C LEU A 178 24.99 -6.90 2.59
N PRO A 179 25.17 -5.98 1.64
CA PRO A 179 26.17 -4.92 1.80
C PRO A 179 25.78 -4.01 2.97
N LEU A 180 26.78 -3.46 3.65
CA LEU A 180 26.59 -2.59 4.81
C LEU A 180 25.59 -1.44 4.54
N SER A 181 25.59 -0.89 3.33
CA SER A 181 24.65 0.15 2.91
C SER A 181 23.18 -0.31 2.91
N ALA A 182 22.92 -1.56 2.55
CA ALA A 182 21.58 -2.12 2.61
C ALA A 182 21.15 -2.40 4.06
N GLU A 183 22.06 -2.84 4.93
CA GLU A 183 21.79 -2.98 6.36
C GLU A 183 21.47 -1.64 7.01
N ILE A 184 22.25 -0.59 6.71
CA ILE A 184 21.96 0.77 7.18
C ILE A 184 20.62 1.28 6.65
N LEU A 185 20.28 1.03 5.38
CA LEU A 185 18.97 1.40 4.83
C LEU A 185 17.83 0.74 5.63
N ILE A 186 17.93 -0.56 5.90
CA ILE A 186 16.93 -1.29 6.69
C ILE A 186 16.79 -0.66 8.08
N HIS A 187 17.90 -0.39 8.76
CA HIS A 187 17.88 0.24 10.08
C HIS A 187 17.26 1.65 10.06
N LEU A 188 17.58 2.46 9.05
CA LEU A 188 16.96 3.78 8.88
C LEU A 188 15.46 3.69 8.61
N MET A 189 15.00 2.67 7.89
CA MET A 189 13.58 2.42 7.65
C MET A 189 12.86 1.96 8.92
N GLU A 190 13.51 1.16 9.78
CA GLU A 190 12.96 0.81 11.11
C GLU A 190 12.75 2.05 11.98
N GLN A 191 13.76 2.93 12.05
CA GLN A 191 13.66 4.16 12.79
C GLN A 191 12.52 5.06 12.27
N TYR A 192 12.42 5.19 10.95
CA TYR A 192 11.34 5.93 10.31
C TYR A 192 9.97 5.33 10.63
N ALA A 193 9.83 4.02 10.53
CA ALA A 193 8.58 3.33 10.83
C ALA A 193 8.16 3.54 12.30
N ALA A 194 9.12 3.45 13.25
CA ALA A 194 8.86 3.67 14.67
C ALA A 194 8.47 5.12 14.99
N GLU A 195 9.02 6.10 14.26
CA GLU A 195 8.76 7.52 14.47
C GLU A 195 7.42 7.97 13.88
N PHE A 196 7.10 7.51 12.65
CA PHE A 196 5.98 8.04 11.86
C PHE A 196 4.81 7.07 11.72
N MET A 197 5.02 5.80 12.02
CA MET A 197 4.01 4.74 11.90
C MET A 197 4.05 3.85 13.13
N PRO A 198 3.61 4.35 14.31
CA PRO A 198 3.60 3.55 15.51
C PRO A 198 2.77 2.28 15.27
N MET A 199 3.44 1.12 15.32
CA MET A 199 2.77 -0.16 15.24
C MET A 199 1.99 -0.38 16.54
N GLU A 200 0.68 -0.26 16.50
CA GLU A 200 -0.17 -0.94 17.48
C GLU A 200 -0.23 -2.43 17.08
N LEU A 201 0.86 -3.14 17.38
CA LEU A 201 0.83 -4.59 17.45
C LEU A 201 0.39 -4.97 18.86
N SER A 202 -0.91 -5.05 19.07
CA SER A 202 -1.50 -5.67 20.26
C SER A 202 -2.18 -6.98 19.86
#